data_a315f7ae29546fb086ac2153129c7dec
#
_entry.id   a315f7ae29546fb086ac2153129c7dec
#
_cell.length_a   1.000
_cell.length_b   1.000
_cell.length_c   1.000
_cell.angle_alpha   90.00
_cell.angle_beta   90.00
_cell.angle_gamma   90.00
#
_symmetry.space_group_name_H-M   'P 1'
#
loop_
_entity.id
_entity.type
_entity.pdbx_description
1 polymer ?
#
loop_
_entity_poly.entity_id
_entity_poly.type
_entity_poly.pdbx_seq_one_letter_code
_entity_poly.pdbx_strand_id
1 'polypeptide(L)'
;MIRKLLVLLLCLTAATATAKKPKSSASKKAESSAEKPKESDYDKLFKEKHTVADGMFRLHDVKGKLYFEIPDSLFGREMLLGSTISEVSDNAAATTGSKSDYPLHVVFTRNDRSVQLRTVNCENITDETGASRALAEAVKRNTADPILRNYKIEAWNRDSTAVVVNVTDLFVADVEEMSPFSKYGLYTAFELKKTFQKERSMLGEIKAFSDNVVVRSTLSYIFTLTRGRTTLVKDQPLTAV
;
A
#
# COMPACT_ATOMS: atom_id res chain seq x y z
N MET A 1 -12.31 -55.85 15.96
CA MET A 1 -11.52 -56.79 15.12
C MET A 1 -10.67 -55.92 14.21
N ILE A 2 -9.40 -55.88 14.10
CA ILE A 2 -8.26 -56.72 14.45
C ILE A 2 -7.06 -55.74 14.51
N ARG A 3 -6.34 -55.85 15.58
CA ARG A 3 -4.97 -55.35 15.81
C ARG A 3 -4.01 -55.88 14.75
N LYS A 4 -3.03 -55.07 14.31
CA LYS A 4 -1.68 -55.57 14.02
C LYS A 4 -0.62 -54.53 14.37
N LEU A 5 0.11 -54.88 15.33
CA LEU A 5 1.39 -54.52 15.93
C LEU A 5 2.52 -55.02 15.00
N LEU A 6 3.56 -54.21 14.75
CA LEU A 6 4.87 -54.66 14.23
C LEU A 6 5.97 -53.74 14.77
N VAL A 7 6.55 -54.09 15.81
CA VAL A 7 7.84 -54.64 16.20
C VAL A 7 9.06 -53.99 15.54
N LEU A 8 9.80 -53.36 16.42
CA LEU A 8 11.15 -52.82 16.40
C LEU A 8 12.20 -53.89 15.99
N LEU A 9 13.18 -53.50 15.15
CA LEU A 9 14.44 -54.24 15.07
C LEU A 9 15.64 -53.31 15.19
N LEU A 10 16.32 -53.44 16.33
CA LEU A 10 17.57 -52.79 16.69
C LEU A 10 18.72 -53.63 16.12
N CYS A 11 19.59 -53.07 15.30
CA CYS A 11 20.89 -53.71 14.99
C CYS A 11 22.03 -52.86 15.54
N LEU A 12 22.59 -53.40 16.61
CA LEU A 12 23.85 -52.98 17.22
C LEU A 12 24.99 -53.68 16.49
N THR A 13 25.94 -52.93 15.91
CA THR A 13 27.25 -53.48 15.53
C THR A 13 28.35 -52.65 16.18
N ALA A 14 29.03 -53.31 17.11
CA ALA A 14 30.27 -52.83 17.71
C ALA A 14 31.42 -53.06 16.74
N ALA A 15 32.29 -52.10 16.54
CA ALA A 15 33.59 -52.28 15.91
C ALA A 15 34.67 -51.55 16.67
N THR A 16 35.68 -52.25 16.96
CA THR A 16 36.79 -52.11 17.86
C THR A 16 37.74 -50.94 17.54
N ALA A 17 38.24 -50.36 18.61
CA ALA A 17 39.28 -49.35 18.61
C ALA A 17 40.67 -49.89 18.23
N THR A 18 41.40 -49.13 17.40
CA THR A 18 42.86 -49.16 17.38
C THR A 18 43.42 -47.74 17.50
N ALA A 19 44.11 -47.53 18.59
CA ALA A 19 44.80 -46.29 18.93
C ALA A 19 46.05 -46.10 18.08
N LYS A 20 46.23 -44.90 17.49
CA LYS A 20 47.55 -44.44 16.98
C LYS A 20 47.82 -43.02 17.48
N LYS A 21 48.98 -42.86 18.14
CA LYS A 21 49.52 -41.67 18.81
C LYS A 21 49.80 -40.52 17.87
N PRO A 22 49.86 -39.27 18.39
CA PRO A 22 49.78 -38.04 17.61
C PRO A 22 51.14 -37.54 17.05
N LYS A 23 51.05 -36.94 15.88
CA LYS A 23 52.12 -36.02 15.41
C LYS A 23 51.61 -34.59 15.46
N SER A 24 52.33 -33.78 16.21
CA SER A 24 52.19 -32.33 16.24
C SER A 24 52.48 -31.69 14.88
N SER A 25 51.61 -30.85 14.40
CA SER A 25 51.96 -29.81 13.47
C SER A 25 50.96 -28.66 13.47
N ALA A 26 51.49 -27.50 13.83
CA ALA A 26 51.13 -26.15 13.36
C ALA A 26 49.63 -25.74 13.38
N SER A 27 49.41 -24.80 14.26
CA SER A 27 48.25 -23.89 14.26
C SER A 27 48.05 -23.24 12.89
N LYS A 28 47.02 -23.67 12.14
CA LYS A 28 46.44 -22.82 11.11
C LYS A 28 45.39 -21.96 11.80
N LYS A 29 45.73 -20.65 11.90
CA LYS A 29 44.83 -19.58 12.25
C LYS A 29 43.57 -19.70 11.36
N ALA A 30 42.46 -20.03 11.94
CA ALA A 30 41.19 -19.94 11.27
C ALA A 30 40.91 -18.45 11.05
N GLU A 31 41.10 -17.98 9.84
CA GLU A 31 40.54 -16.74 9.38
C GLU A 31 39.00 -16.91 9.39
N SER A 32 38.38 -16.35 10.41
CA SER A 32 36.99 -16.06 10.44
C SER A 32 36.71 -15.14 9.24
N SER A 33 36.18 -15.70 8.15
CA SER A 33 35.56 -14.91 7.11
C SER A 33 34.34 -14.27 7.73
N ALA A 34 34.50 -13.03 8.16
CA ALA A 34 33.37 -12.18 8.54
C ALA A 34 32.52 -12.01 7.27
N GLU A 35 31.43 -12.77 7.18
CA GLU A 35 30.40 -12.60 6.19
C GLU A 35 29.91 -11.14 6.32
N LYS A 36 30.13 -10.32 5.28
CA LYS A 36 29.62 -8.94 5.28
C LYS A 36 28.13 -9.01 5.57
N PRO A 37 27.60 -8.20 6.50
CA PRO A 37 26.17 -8.18 6.79
C PRO A 37 25.42 -7.99 5.47
N LYS A 38 24.51 -8.88 5.14
CA LYS A 38 23.64 -8.71 3.97
C LYS A 38 22.88 -7.39 4.12
N GLU A 39 23.08 -6.49 3.15
CA GLU A 39 22.35 -5.22 3.07
C GLU A 39 20.85 -5.50 3.14
N SER A 40 20.14 -4.84 4.05
CA SER A 40 18.70 -5.04 4.24
C SER A 40 17.92 -4.60 2.99
N ASP A 41 16.71 -5.11 2.78
CA ASP A 41 15.89 -4.68 1.65
C ASP A 41 15.49 -3.20 1.79
N TYR A 42 15.37 -2.69 3.01
CA TYR A 42 15.20 -1.27 3.30
C TYR A 42 16.41 -0.44 2.82
N ASP A 43 17.64 -0.85 3.14
CA ASP A 43 18.84 -0.11 2.73
C ASP A 43 19.04 -0.17 1.21
N LYS A 44 18.68 -1.27 0.55
CA LYS A 44 18.70 -1.37 -0.92
C LYS A 44 17.69 -0.42 -1.57
N LEU A 45 16.46 -0.36 -1.02
CA LEU A 45 15.37 0.46 -1.55
C LEU A 45 15.71 1.95 -1.46
N PHE A 46 16.33 2.37 -0.37
CA PHE A 46 16.65 3.76 -0.06
C PHE A 46 18.14 4.10 -0.15
N LYS A 47 18.89 3.36 -0.95
CA LYS A 47 20.34 3.54 -1.14
C LYS A 47 20.70 4.89 -1.72
N GLU A 48 19.91 5.37 -2.67
CA GLU A 48 20.14 6.64 -3.33
C GLU A 48 19.51 7.80 -2.55
N LYS A 49 20.09 9.01 -2.71
CA LYS A 49 19.49 10.21 -2.14
C LYS A 49 18.09 10.43 -2.74
N HIS A 50 17.10 10.62 -1.90
CA HIS A 50 15.71 10.83 -2.24
C HIS A 50 15.06 11.83 -1.30
N THR A 51 13.84 12.28 -1.63
CA THR A 51 13.09 13.20 -0.76
C THR A 51 12.36 12.40 0.32
N VAL A 52 12.46 12.89 1.55
CA VAL A 52 11.78 12.28 2.72
C VAL A 52 10.96 13.35 3.42
N ALA A 53 9.75 13.00 3.82
CA ALA A 53 8.91 13.81 4.71
C ALA A 53 8.49 12.95 5.91
N ASP A 54 8.84 13.43 7.11
CA ASP A 54 8.55 12.75 8.38
C ASP A 54 7.29 13.28 9.04
N GLY A 55 6.40 12.39 9.47
CA GLY A 55 5.15 12.74 10.14
C GLY A 55 4.38 11.51 10.59
N MET A 56 3.04 11.53 10.47
CA MET A 56 2.17 10.39 10.78
C MET A 56 2.63 9.12 10.03
N PHE A 57 2.92 9.25 8.74
CA PHE A 57 3.70 8.30 7.94
C PHE A 57 5.06 8.95 7.63
N ARG A 58 6.08 8.14 7.46
CA ARG A 58 7.28 8.61 6.75
C ARG A 58 7.09 8.36 5.26
N LEU A 59 7.17 9.43 4.48
CA LEU A 59 7.01 9.41 3.03
C LEU A 59 8.37 9.45 2.37
N HIS A 60 8.54 8.63 1.33
CA HIS A 60 9.76 8.62 0.53
C HIS A 60 9.38 8.80 -0.94
N ASP A 61 9.88 9.86 -1.58
CA ASP A 61 9.85 9.99 -3.04
C ASP A 61 11.19 9.51 -3.61
N VAL A 62 11.17 8.36 -4.24
CA VAL A 62 12.32 7.74 -4.89
C VAL A 62 12.10 7.75 -6.39
N LYS A 63 12.68 8.75 -7.08
CA LYS A 63 12.60 8.87 -8.55
C LYS A 63 11.14 8.89 -9.07
N GLY A 64 10.27 9.64 -8.39
CA GLY A 64 8.84 9.75 -8.74
C GLY A 64 7.98 8.56 -8.33
N LYS A 65 8.51 7.65 -7.52
CA LYS A 65 7.74 6.59 -6.83
C LYS A 65 7.54 6.97 -5.38
N LEU A 66 6.30 6.94 -4.94
CA LEU A 66 5.93 7.25 -3.57
C LEU A 66 5.87 5.98 -2.74
N TYR A 67 6.64 5.96 -1.67
CA TYR A 67 6.59 4.89 -0.67
C TYR A 67 6.10 5.47 0.65
N PHE A 68 5.20 4.73 1.29
CA PHE A 68 4.78 4.96 2.66
C PHE A 68 5.52 3.99 3.58
N GLU A 69 6.21 4.52 4.58
CA GLU A 69 6.67 3.74 5.73
C GLU A 69 5.59 3.90 6.81
N ILE A 70 4.82 2.82 7.01
CA ILE A 70 3.64 2.79 7.87
C ILE A 70 4.00 2.15 9.20
N PRO A 71 4.00 2.91 10.31
CA PRO A 71 4.23 2.36 11.65
C PRO A 71 3.15 1.35 12.04
N ASP A 72 3.54 0.34 12.80
CA ASP A 72 2.63 -0.70 13.29
C ASP A 72 1.43 -0.15 14.07
N SER A 73 1.61 0.97 14.77
CA SER A 73 0.56 1.67 15.52
C SER A 73 -0.57 2.28 14.68
N LEU A 74 -0.38 2.39 13.37
CA LEU A 74 -1.37 2.97 12.45
C LEU A 74 -2.26 1.91 11.77
N PHE A 75 -1.92 0.63 11.89
CA PHE A 75 -2.82 -0.42 11.41
C PHE A 75 -4.07 -0.53 12.28
N GLY A 76 -5.23 -0.59 11.62
CA GLY A 76 -6.53 -0.55 12.28
C GLY A 76 -6.99 0.85 12.69
N ARG A 77 -6.18 1.89 12.50
CA ARG A 77 -6.60 3.27 12.73
C ARG A 77 -7.38 3.79 11.53
N GLU A 78 -8.57 4.30 11.79
CA GLU A 78 -9.43 4.90 10.78
C GLU A 78 -8.94 6.29 10.39
N MET A 79 -9.00 6.59 9.10
CA MET A 79 -8.50 7.83 8.49
C MET A 79 -9.42 8.30 7.38
N LEU A 80 -9.29 9.56 6.97
CA LEU A 80 -9.97 10.10 5.81
C LEU A 80 -8.97 10.27 4.66
N LEU A 81 -9.33 9.76 3.48
CA LEU A 81 -8.62 9.98 2.23
C LEU A 81 -9.49 10.87 1.33
N GLY A 82 -8.99 12.04 0.97
CA GLY A 82 -9.68 12.96 0.10
C GLY A 82 -8.75 13.68 -0.85
N SER A 83 -9.28 14.22 -1.93
CA SER A 83 -8.56 15.03 -2.91
C SER A 83 -9.20 16.38 -3.08
N THR A 84 -8.40 17.37 -3.47
CA THR A 84 -8.84 18.72 -3.83
C THR A 84 -7.99 19.21 -4.99
N ILE A 85 -8.63 19.78 -5.99
CA ILE A 85 -7.94 20.33 -7.16
C ILE A 85 -7.29 21.64 -6.76
N SER A 86 -5.97 21.75 -6.88
CA SER A 86 -5.22 22.99 -6.60
C SER A 86 -5.00 23.84 -7.86
N GLU A 87 -4.82 23.19 -9.00
CA GLU A 87 -4.59 23.83 -10.30
C GLU A 87 -5.25 23.01 -11.41
N VAL A 88 -5.69 23.69 -12.46
CA VAL A 88 -6.31 23.04 -13.63
C VAL A 88 -6.01 23.82 -14.90
N SER A 89 -5.78 23.10 -15.99
CA SER A 89 -5.51 23.70 -17.31
C SER A 89 -6.76 24.22 -18.01
N ASP A 90 -7.95 23.73 -17.63
CA ASP A 90 -9.24 24.14 -18.20
C ASP A 90 -10.30 24.18 -17.10
N ASN A 91 -10.70 25.38 -16.71
CA ASN A 91 -11.68 25.60 -15.64
C ASN A 91 -13.13 25.31 -16.06
N ALA A 92 -13.40 25.11 -17.33
CA ALA A 92 -14.70 24.63 -17.79
C ALA A 92 -14.87 23.11 -17.55
N ALA A 93 -13.75 22.38 -17.53
CA ALA A 93 -13.73 20.94 -17.30
C ALA A 93 -13.66 20.57 -15.81
N ALA A 94 -12.90 21.35 -15.02
CA ALA A 94 -12.75 21.13 -13.57
C ALA A 94 -12.46 22.46 -12.88
N THR A 95 -12.80 22.62 -11.62
CA THR A 95 -12.66 23.88 -10.88
C THR A 95 -11.68 23.74 -9.73
N THR A 96 -10.73 24.67 -9.62
CA THR A 96 -9.82 24.77 -8.47
C THR A 96 -10.60 24.93 -7.16
N GLY A 97 -10.12 24.28 -6.12
CA GLY A 97 -10.79 24.22 -4.81
C GLY A 97 -11.93 23.19 -4.72
N SER A 98 -12.37 22.64 -5.86
CA SER A 98 -13.39 21.59 -5.83
C SER A 98 -12.81 20.24 -5.37
N LYS A 99 -13.69 19.41 -4.84
CA LYS A 99 -13.43 18.01 -4.52
C LYS A 99 -14.15 17.15 -5.55
N SER A 100 -13.50 16.08 -5.99
CA SER A 100 -14.10 15.16 -6.96
C SER A 100 -15.22 14.36 -6.36
N ASP A 101 -15.09 13.99 -5.09
CA ASP A 101 -16.05 13.19 -4.34
C ASP A 101 -15.96 13.49 -2.83
N TYR A 102 -16.79 12.83 -2.03
CA TYR A 102 -16.66 12.85 -0.58
C TYR A 102 -15.36 12.13 -0.16
N PRO A 103 -14.72 12.58 0.93
CA PRO A 103 -13.58 11.84 1.47
C PRO A 103 -13.97 10.40 1.80
N LEU A 104 -13.10 9.45 1.41
CA LEU A 104 -13.25 8.05 1.77
C LEU A 104 -12.85 7.84 3.22
N HIS A 105 -13.67 7.13 3.97
CA HIS A 105 -13.29 6.60 5.27
C HIS A 105 -12.51 5.32 5.05
N VAL A 106 -11.25 5.29 5.47
CA VAL A 106 -10.31 4.21 5.12
C VAL A 106 -9.55 3.71 6.34
N VAL A 107 -9.06 2.49 6.24
CA VAL A 107 -8.22 1.84 7.23
C VAL A 107 -7.12 1.03 6.53
N PHE A 108 -5.91 1.07 7.07
CA PHE A 108 -4.86 0.15 6.67
C PHE A 108 -4.91 -1.10 7.54
N THR A 109 -4.92 -2.27 6.89
CA THR A 109 -4.77 -3.57 7.52
C THR A 109 -3.57 -4.29 6.94
N ARG A 110 -2.98 -5.23 7.67
CA ARG A 110 -1.78 -5.95 7.24
C ARG A 110 -1.92 -7.44 7.47
N ASN A 111 -1.34 -8.21 6.58
CA ASN A 111 -0.98 -9.60 6.78
C ASN A 111 0.54 -9.77 6.58
N ASP A 112 1.05 -10.99 6.62
CA ASP A 112 2.50 -11.26 6.51
C ASP A 112 3.13 -10.86 5.16
N ARG A 113 2.33 -10.63 4.12
CA ARG A 113 2.80 -10.42 2.74
C ARG A 113 2.39 -9.07 2.15
N SER A 114 1.34 -8.48 2.68
CA SER A 114 0.73 -7.29 2.07
C SER A 114 0.07 -6.38 3.08
N VAL A 115 -0.02 -5.11 2.70
CA VAL A 115 -0.83 -4.08 3.36
C VAL A 115 -2.05 -3.82 2.49
N GLN A 116 -3.22 -3.83 3.08
CA GLN A 116 -4.49 -3.56 2.42
C GLN A 116 -5.02 -2.21 2.88
N LEU A 117 -5.33 -1.34 1.93
CA LEU A 117 -6.15 -0.15 2.16
C LEU A 117 -7.60 -0.55 1.93
N ARG A 118 -8.44 -0.39 2.95
CA ARG A 118 -9.85 -0.75 2.92
C ARG A 118 -10.71 0.48 3.14
N THR A 119 -11.89 0.50 2.55
CA THR A 119 -12.93 1.46 2.91
C THR A 119 -13.71 0.93 4.09
N VAL A 120 -13.97 1.79 5.09
CA VAL A 120 -14.74 1.44 6.28
C VAL A 120 -16.22 1.53 5.97
N ASN A 121 -16.97 0.46 6.25
CA ASN A 121 -18.41 0.44 6.10
C ASN A 121 -19.07 1.03 7.36
N CYS A 122 -19.59 2.25 7.24
CA CYS A 122 -20.27 2.96 8.34
C CYS A 122 -21.80 2.85 8.30
N GLU A 123 -22.39 2.14 7.31
CA GLU A 123 -23.84 2.08 7.15
C GLU A 123 -24.51 1.17 8.19
N ASN A 124 -23.78 0.19 8.71
CA ASN A 124 -24.31 -0.83 9.60
C ASN A 124 -23.56 -0.84 10.93
N ILE A 125 -23.87 0.12 11.79
CA ILE A 125 -23.32 0.20 13.14
C ILE A 125 -24.23 -0.58 14.09
N THR A 126 -23.68 -1.52 14.84
CA THR A 126 -24.39 -2.31 15.84
C THR A 126 -23.70 -2.19 17.20
N ASP A 127 -24.50 -2.25 18.26
CA ASP A 127 -23.95 -2.35 19.61
C ASP A 127 -23.33 -3.77 19.78
N GLU A 128 -22.05 -3.82 20.12
CA GLU A 128 -21.29 -5.05 20.32
C GLU A 128 -21.51 -5.65 21.73
N THR A 129 -22.37 -5.04 22.55
CA THR A 129 -22.60 -5.44 23.94
C THR A 129 -23.89 -6.24 24.15
N GLY A 130 -23.89 -7.13 25.13
CA GLY A 130 -25.09 -7.84 25.61
C GLY A 130 -25.79 -8.70 24.58
N ALA A 131 -27.11 -8.60 24.49
CA ALA A 131 -27.97 -9.41 23.61
C ALA A 131 -27.75 -9.13 22.13
N SER A 132 -27.19 -7.98 21.76
CA SER A 132 -26.94 -7.55 20.39
C SER A 132 -25.66 -8.16 19.80
N ARG A 133 -24.82 -8.86 20.58
CA ARG A 133 -23.56 -9.42 20.13
C ARG A 133 -23.68 -10.39 18.95
N ALA A 134 -24.67 -11.28 18.98
CA ALA A 134 -24.91 -12.20 17.87
C ALA A 134 -25.30 -11.47 16.58
N LEU A 135 -26.08 -10.41 16.69
CA LEU A 135 -26.44 -9.53 15.58
C LEU A 135 -25.20 -8.79 15.07
N ALA A 136 -24.38 -8.21 15.95
CA ALA A 136 -23.14 -7.53 15.59
C ALA A 136 -22.18 -8.47 14.85
N GLU A 137 -22.01 -9.71 15.31
CA GLU A 137 -21.21 -10.71 14.59
C GLU A 137 -21.79 -11.07 13.21
N ALA A 138 -23.10 -11.19 13.10
CA ALA A 138 -23.77 -11.44 11.81
C ALA A 138 -23.59 -10.27 10.85
N VAL A 139 -23.77 -9.03 11.31
CA VAL A 139 -23.55 -7.81 10.51
C VAL A 139 -22.09 -7.75 10.05
N LYS A 140 -21.13 -7.91 10.94
CA LYS A 140 -19.68 -7.90 10.62
C LYS A 140 -19.28 -8.92 9.55
N ARG A 141 -19.91 -10.10 9.53
CA ARG A 141 -19.68 -11.13 8.49
C ARG A 141 -20.25 -10.74 7.14
N ASN A 142 -21.36 -9.99 7.12
CA ASN A 142 -22.06 -9.63 5.89
C ASN A 142 -21.68 -8.25 5.35
N THR A 143 -20.97 -7.43 6.15
CA THR A 143 -20.59 -6.06 5.80
C THR A 143 -19.08 -5.83 6.00
N ALA A 144 -18.28 -6.78 5.54
CA ALA A 144 -16.83 -6.66 5.60
C ALA A 144 -16.33 -5.47 4.78
N ASP A 145 -15.36 -4.76 5.32
CA ASP A 145 -14.74 -3.60 4.65
C ASP A 145 -14.13 -4.00 3.30
N PRO A 146 -14.56 -3.39 2.18
CA PRO A 146 -13.99 -3.68 0.87
C PRO A 146 -12.52 -3.30 0.77
N ILE A 147 -11.74 -4.09 0.05
CA ILE A 147 -10.34 -3.77 -0.24
C ILE A 147 -10.31 -2.78 -1.40
N LEU A 148 -9.87 -1.56 -1.14
CA LEU A 148 -9.65 -0.55 -2.18
C LEU A 148 -8.34 -0.82 -2.93
N ARG A 149 -7.25 -1.12 -2.21
CA ARG A 149 -5.93 -1.45 -2.77
C ARG A 149 -5.24 -2.50 -1.93
N ASN A 150 -4.37 -3.28 -2.57
CA ASN A 150 -3.52 -4.26 -1.91
C ASN A 150 -2.07 -4.03 -2.33
N TYR A 151 -1.23 -3.66 -1.38
CA TYR A 151 0.16 -3.32 -1.59
C TYR A 151 1.07 -4.43 -1.09
N LYS A 152 2.05 -4.81 -1.90
CA LYS A 152 3.11 -5.71 -1.46
C LYS A 152 4.00 -4.99 -0.44
N ILE A 153 4.41 -5.67 0.62
CA ILE A 153 5.45 -5.17 1.52
C ILE A 153 6.79 -5.24 0.77
N GLU A 154 7.39 -4.10 0.54
CA GLU A 154 8.68 -3.99 -0.16
C GLU A 154 9.86 -4.15 0.80
N ALA A 155 9.72 -3.64 2.01
CA ALA A 155 10.72 -3.75 3.07
C ALA A 155 10.09 -3.54 4.46
N TRP A 156 10.83 -3.93 5.48
CA TRP A 156 10.62 -3.49 6.86
C TRP A 156 11.65 -2.43 7.20
N ASN A 157 11.30 -1.45 8.02
CA ASN A 157 12.28 -0.51 8.53
C ASN A 157 13.32 -1.23 9.39
N ARG A 158 14.42 -0.54 9.72
CA ARG A 158 15.56 -1.16 10.42
C ARG A 158 15.20 -1.76 11.77
N ASP A 159 14.21 -1.18 12.45
CA ASP A 159 13.77 -1.61 13.78
C ASP A 159 12.58 -2.59 13.71
N SER A 160 12.10 -2.94 12.52
CA SER A 160 10.95 -3.81 12.27
C SER A 160 9.65 -3.33 12.94
N THR A 161 9.50 -2.01 13.12
CA THR A 161 8.34 -1.35 13.72
C THR A 161 7.43 -0.68 12.69
N ALA A 162 7.86 -0.68 11.42
CA ALA A 162 7.11 -0.12 10.31
C ALA A 162 7.35 -0.94 9.04
N VAL A 163 6.37 -0.96 8.14
CA VAL A 163 6.47 -1.57 6.82
C VAL A 163 6.49 -0.52 5.72
N VAL A 164 7.24 -0.80 4.67
CA VAL A 164 7.35 0.06 3.49
C VAL A 164 6.55 -0.53 2.35
N VAL A 165 5.66 0.27 1.77
CA VAL A 165 4.83 -0.10 0.62
C VAL A 165 4.88 0.98 -0.46
N ASN A 166 4.84 0.58 -1.72
CA ASN A 166 4.74 1.50 -2.84
C ASN A 166 3.28 1.86 -3.09
N VAL A 167 2.93 3.14 -2.89
CA VAL A 167 1.56 3.66 -3.04
C VAL A 167 1.42 4.60 -4.24
N THR A 168 2.37 4.61 -5.16
CA THR A 168 2.37 5.52 -6.32
C THR A 168 1.08 5.43 -7.12
N ASP A 169 0.53 4.25 -7.31
CA ASP A 169 -0.70 3.99 -8.06
C ASP A 169 -1.98 4.52 -7.38
N LEU A 170 -1.90 4.89 -6.10
CA LEU A 170 -3.00 5.58 -5.42
C LEU A 170 -3.04 7.06 -5.83
N PHE A 171 -1.87 7.68 -6.04
CA PHE A 171 -1.74 9.13 -6.25
C PHE A 171 -1.46 9.53 -7.70
N VAL A 172 -0.87 8.64 -8.50
CA VAL A 172 -0.50 8.90 -9.90
C VAL A 172 -1.10 7.83 -10.79
N ALA A 173 -2.44 7.74 -10.80
CA ALA A 173 -3.22 6.84 -11.65
C ALA A 173 -4.64 7.39 -11.84
N ASP A 174 -5.43 6.75 -12.70
CA ASP A 174 -6.87 7.06 -12.82
C ASP A 174 -7.65 6.36 -11.69
N VAL A 175 -7.59 6.97 -10.52
CA VAL A 175 -8.35 6.54 -9.34
C VAL A 175 -9.66 7.34 -9.32
N GLU A 176 -10.78 6.64 -9.36
CA GLU A 176 -12.07 7.30 -9.53
C GLU A 176 -12.39 8.25 -8.39
N GLU A 177 -12.06 7.84 -7.17
CA GLU A 177 -12.28 8.59 -5.94
C GLU A 177 -11.43 9.87 -5.84
N MET A 178 -10.36 9.96 -6.63
CA MET A 178 -9.45 11.12 -6.71
C MET A 178 -9.42 11.75 -8.09
N SER A 179 -10.38 11.40 -8.96
CA SER A 179 -10.49 11.97 -10.31
C SER A 179 -10.79 13.47 -10.25
N PRO A 180 -10.22 14.30 -11.13
CA PRO A 180 -10.61 15.72 -11.25
C PRO A 180 -12.03 15.90 -11.82
N PHE A 181 -12.60 14.87 -12.42
CA PHE A 181 -13.95 14.90 -12.94
C PHE A 181 -14.94 14.49 -11.84
N SER A 182 -15.75 15.44 -11.37
CA SER A 182 -16.75 15.18 -10.36
C SER A 182 -17.83 14.21 -10.86
N LYS A 183 -18.22 13.25 -10.01
CA LYS A 183 -19.39 12.41 -10.23
C LYS A 183 -20.71 13.20 -10.09
N TYR A 184 -20.64 14.36 -9.46
CA TYR A 184 -21.77 15.24 -9.19
C TYR A 184 -21.67 16.54 -10.00
N GLY A 185 -22.79 17.09 -10.42
CA GLY A 185 -22.82 18.34 -11.17
C GLY A 185 -23.00 18.16 -12.67
N LEU A 186 -22.38 19.06 -13.47
CA LEU A 186 -22.58 19.13 -14.92
C LEU A 186 -22.32 17.82 -15.65
N TYR A 187 -21.35 17.03 -15.19
CA TYR A 187 -21.00 15.77 -15.86
C TYR A 187 -22.07 14.67 -15.72
N THR A 188 -22.97 14.74 -14.75
CA THR A 188 -24.05 13.77 -14.61
C THR A 188 -25.09 13.85 -15.76
N ALA A 189 -25.17 15.00 -16.42
CA ALA A 189 -26.05 15.20 -17.57
C ALA A 189 -25.38 14.82 -18.91
N PHE A 190 -24.11 14.43 -18.89
CA PHE A 190 -23.30 14.13 -20.06
C PHE A 190 -22.63 12.77 -19.93
N GLU A 191 -22.37 12.14 -21.07
CA GLU A 191 -21.49 10.98 -21.12
C GLU A 191 -20.05 11.44 -21.22
N LEU A 192 -19.24 11.15 -20.18
CA LEU A 192 -17.81 11.46 -20.11
C LEU A 192 -17.00 10.22 -20.51
N LYS A 193 -16.24 10.34 -21.59
CA LYS A 193 -15.16 9.39 -21.92
C LYS A 193 -13.83 10.05 -21.60
N LYS A 194 -13.03 9.40 -20.73
CA LYS A 194 -11.72 9.89 -20.32
C LYS A 194 -10.65 8.83 -20.52
N THR A 195 -9.45 9.27 -20.88
CA THR A 195 -8.27 8.41 -21.01
C THR A 195 -7.12 9.05 -20.24
N PHE A 196 -6.67 8.36 -19.20
CA PHE A 196 -5.54 8.81 -18.38
C PHE A 196 -4.24 8.76 -19.19
N GLN A 197 -3.43 9.81 -19.06
CA GLN A 197 -2.15 9.97 -19.76
C GLN A 197 -1.00 9.76 -18.78
N LYS A 198 -0.60 8.51 -18.58
CA LYS A 198 0.43 8.14 -17.63
C LYS A 198 1.75 8.88 -17.83
N GLU A 199 2.18 9.02 -19.09
CA GLU A 199 3.44 9.68 -19.46
C GLU A 199 3.45 11.20 -19.21
N ARG A 200 2.27 11.78 -18.96
CA ARG A 200 2.08 13.20 -18.65
C ARG A 200 1.65 13.44 -17.21
N SER A 201 1.63 12.38 -16.42
CA SER A 201 1.21 12.41 -15.02
C SER A 201 2.40 12.12 -14.13
N MET A 202 2.53 12.83 -13.01
CA MET A 202 3.69 12.70 -12.15
C MET A 202 3.37 13.01 -10.69
N LEU A 203 4.20 12.48 -9.80
CA LEU A 203 4.23 12.85 -8.40
C LEU A 203 4.82 14.26 -8.27
N GLY A 204 4.21 15.09 -7.43
CA GLY A 204 4.67 16.41 -7.06
C GLY A 204 5.22 16.45 -5.64
N GLU A 205 4.97 17.55 -4.95
CA GLU A 205 5.45 17.76 -3.58
C GLU A 205 4.77 16.80 -2.61
N ILE A 206 5.56 16.27 -1.66
CA ILE A 206 5.09 15.47 -0.53
C ILE A 206 5.33 16.18 0.78
N LYS A 207 4.34 16.17 1.68
CA LYS A 207 4.45 16.72 3.06
C LYS A 207 3.83 15.75 4.04
N ALA A 208 4.44 15.62 5.20
CA ALA A 208 3.91 14.83 6.30
C ALA A 208 3.84 15.69 7.56
N PHE A 209 2.77 15.52 8.33
CA PHE A 209 2.50 16.19 9.59
C PHE A 209 2.19 15.13 10.66
N SER A 210 2.04 15.54 11.89
CA SER A 210 1.78 14.63 13.02
C SER A 210 0.49 13.81 12.91
N ASP A 211 -0.49 14.30 12.17
CA ASP A 211 -1.86 13.76 12.08
C ASP A 211 -2.36 13.58 10.64
N ASN A 212 -1.63 14.08 9.65
CA ASN A 212 -1.99 13.95 8.24
C ASN A 212 -0.78 13.94 7.31
N VAL A 213 -1.02 13.57 6.05
CA VAL A 213 -0.06 13.69 4.96
C VAL A 213 -0.70 14.38 3.78
N VAL A 214 0.10 15.13 3.02
CA VAL A 214 -0.33 15.79 1.78
C VAL A 214 0.57 15.33 0.65
N VAL A 215 -0.05 14.83 -0.41
CA VAL A 215 0.64 14.39 -1.63
C VAL A 215 0.07 15.20 -2.78
N ARG A 216 0.89 15.99 -3.44
CA ARG A 216 0.51 16.68 -4.66
C ARG A 216 0.81 15.81 -5.87
N SER A 217 -0.12 15.72 -6.81
CA SER A 217 0.04 14.93 -8.04
C SER A 217 -0.45 15.73 -9.23
N THR A 218 0.30 15.69 -10.32
CA THR A 218 -0.16 16.20 -11.61
C THR A 218 -0.78 15.05 -12.38
N LEU A 219 -2.07 15.13 -12.70
CA LEU A 219 -2.82 14.13 -13.43
C LEU A 219 -3.27 14.69 -14.78
N SER A 220 -2.97 13.99 -15.85
CA SER A 220 -3.32 14.41 -17.21
C SER A 220 -4.27 13.41 -17.86
N TYR A 221 -5.25 13.95 -18.59
CA TYR A 221 -6.29 13.20 -19.29
C TYR A 221 -6.53 13.74 -20.69
N ILE A 222 -7.04 12.89 -21.55
CA ILE A 222 -7.76 13.28 -22.76
C ILE A 222 -9.23 12.92 -22.52
N PHE A 223 -10.15 13.86 -22.72
CA PHE A 223 -11.56 13.61 -22.48
C PHE A 223 -12.48 14.05 -23.63
N THR A 224 -13.62 13.42 -23.72
CA THR A 224 -14.70 13.72 -24.67
C THR A 224 -16.01 13.75 -23.88
N LEU A 225 -16.81 14.80 -24.15
CA LEU A 225 -18.15 14.95 -23.58
C LEU A 225 -19.19 14.83 -24.67
N THR A 226 -20.19 13.99 -24.45
CA THR A 226 -21.34 13.83 -25.35
C THR A 226 -22.66 14.00 -24.59
N ARG A 227 -23.67 14.50 -25.28
CA ARG A 227 -25.06 14.54 -24.81
C ARG A 227 -25.95 13.89 -25.86
N GLY A 228 -26.40 12.68 -25.59
CA GLY A 228 -27.09 11.85 -26.58
C GLY A 228 -26.20 11.64 -27.82
N ARG A 229 -26.63 12.11 -28.99
CA ARG A 229 -25.87 11.99 -30.24
C ARG A 229 -24.92 13.18 -30.53
N THR A 230 -24.91 14.18 -29.68
CA THR A 230 -24.12 15.42 -29.90
C THR A 230 -22.82 15.37 -29.12
N THR A 231 -21.69 15.47 -29.81
CA THR A 231 -20.37 15.68 -29.17
C THR A 231 -20.20 17.17 -28.89
N LEU A 232 -20.04 17.52 -27.61
CA LEU A 232 -19.87 18.89 -27.14
C LEU A 232 -18.39 19.26 -27.08
N VAL A 233 -17.55 18.32 -26.59
CA VAL A 233 -16.10 18.43 -26.48
C VAL A 233 -15.51 17.14 -26.99
N LYS A 234 -14.47 17.22 -27.82
CA LYS A 234 -13.82 16.03 -28.39
C LYS A 234 -12.32 16.09 -28.15
N ASP A 235 -11.78 15.00 -27.59
CA ASP A 235 -10.35 14.76 -27.41
C ASP A 235 -9.59 15.95 -26.77
N GLN A 236 -10.23 16.60 -25.80
CA GLN A 236 -9.69 17.77 -25.12
C GLN A 236 -8.68 17.33 -24.04
N PRO A 237 -7.46 17.90 -24.01
CA PRO A 237 -6.52 17.64 -22.93
C PRO A 237 -6.94 18.39 -21.66
N LEU A 238 -6.82 17.72 -20.52
CA LEU A 238 -6.97 18.27 -19.17
C LEU A 238 -5.77 17.87 -18.32
N THR A 239 -5.17 18.84 -17.65
CA THR A 239 -4.19 18.61 -16.60
C THR A 239 -4.71 19.22 -15.30
N ALA A 240 -4.73 18.42 -14.23
CA ALA A 240 -5.13 18.84 -12.89
C ALA A 240 -4.05 18.50 -11.87
N VAL A 241 -3.89 19.34 -10.85
CA VAL A 241 -2.95 19.18 -9.74
C VAL A 241 -3.71 19.17 -8.43
#